data_c9487a27b2f85365a50604f1028baf2f
#
_entry.id   c9487a27b2f85365a50604f1028baf2f
#
_cell.length_a   1.000
_cell.length_b   1.000
_cell.length_c   1.000
_cell.angle_alpha   90.00
_cell.angle_beta   90.00
_cell.angle_gamma   90.00
#
_symmetry.space_group_name_H-M   'P 1'
#
loop_
_entity.id
_entity.type
_entity.pdbx_description
1 polymer ?
#
loop_
_entity_poly.entity_id
_entity_poly.type
_entity_poly.pdbx_seq_one_letter_code
_entity_poly.pdbx_strand_id
1 'polypeptide(L)'
;MAKIITVWGSPGSGKSMFCCMLAKALTRDKRKAIIVNADNSVPMLPVWLPEQLVPANASIGQVLSSVEIDTALTASHVTVLKAYPFIGLMGYCAGENPLSYPEIKYDMAVGLIMAASKLVDFVILDCSSTMTNVFTPAAIESGDLVVRILTPDLKGIHYLKAHQPLLADS
;
A
#
# COMPACT_ATOMS: atom_id res chain seq x y z
N MET A 1 3.91 17.91 -4.22
CA MET A 1 3.47 16.50 -4.25
C MET A 1 4.08 15.78 -3.06
N ALA A 2 3.39 14.78 -2.53
CA ALA A 2 3.91 13.95 -1.45
C ALA A 2 5.19 13.21 -1.88
N LYS A 3 6.01 12.80 -0.90
CA LYS A 3 7.06 11.80 -1.11
C LYS A 3 6.43 10.41 -1.13
N ILE A 4 6.61 9.67 -2.22
CA ILE A 4 6.10 8.31 -2.39
C ILE A 4 7.21 7.33 -1.99
N ILE A 5 6.94 6.50 -0.99
CA ILE A 5 7.88 5.50 -0.47
C ILE A 5 7.27 4.12 -0.68
N THR A 6 7.87 3.36 -1.56
CA THR A 6 7.45 2.00 -1.87
C THR A 6 8.22 1.01 -1.00
N VAL A 7 7.50 0.15 -0.30
CA VAL A 7 8.07 -0.92 0.54
C VAL A 7 7.74 -2.26 -0.08
N TRP A 8 8.78 -2.97 -0.52
CA TRP A 8 8.66 -4.25 -1.20
C TRP A 8 9.68 -5.26 -0.66
N GLY A 9 9.44 -6.55 -0.85
CA GLY A 9 10.39 -7.57 -0.43
C GLY A 9 9.77 -8.94 -0.17
N SER A 10 10.54 -9.83 0.43
CA SER A 10 10.17 -11.23 0.60
C SER A 10 8.94 -11.43 1.49
N PRO A 11 8.18 -12.53 1.31
CA PRO A 11 7.08 -12.87 2.20
C PRO A 11 7.54 -12.99 3.66
N GLY A 12 6.74 -12.49 4.60
CA GLY A 12 7.04 -12.58 6.03
C GLY A 12 8.22 -11.74 6.52
N SER A 13 8.77 -10.84 5.69
CA SER A 13 9.95 -10.03 6.06
C SER A 13 9.66 -8.83 6.97
N GLY A 14 8.39 -8.60 7.34
CA GLY A 14 8.02 -7.49 8.22
C GLY A 14 7.71 -6.17 7.50
N LYS A 15 7.45 -6.18 6.20
CA LYS A 15 7.12 -4.99 5.39
C LYS A 15 6.03 -4.12 6.02
N SER A 16 4.87 -4.70 6.31
CA SER A 16 3.72 -3.97 6.85
C SER A 16 4.00 -3.38 8.24
N MET A 17 4.77 -4.08 9.08
CA MET A 17 5.24 -3.55 10.36
C MET A 17 6.18 -2.36 10.14
N PHE A 18 7.11 -2.48 9.21
CA PHE A 18 8.02 -1.39 8.84
C PHE A 18 7.24 -0.16 8.34
N CYS A 19 6.22 -0.34 7.49
CA CYS A 19 5.36 0.75 7.01
C CYS A 19 4.70 1.49 8.17
N CYS A 20 4.15 0.77 9.16
CA CYS A 20 3.56 1.37 10.35
C CYS A 20 4.58 2.15 11.19
N MET A 21 5.78 1.60 11.40
CA MET A 21 6.85 2.28 12.14
C MET A 21 7.35 3.53 11.39
N LEU A 22 7.50 3.43 10.09
CA LEU A 22 7.90 4.54 9.22
C LEU A 22 6.86 5.67 9.26
N ALA A 23 5.57 5.35 9.12
CA ALA A 23 4.50 6.33 9.20
C ALA A 23 4.52 7.08 10.54
N LYS A 24 4.66 6.34 11.65
CA LYS A 24 4.79 6.96 12.99
C LYS A 24 6.01 7.87 13.12
N ALA A 25 7.13 7.52 12.50
CA ALA A 25 8.33 8.35 12.53
C ALA A 25 8.16 9.63 11.69
N LEU A 26 7.60 9.50 10.48
CA LEU A 26 7.42 10.61 9.53
C LEU A 26 6.35 11.62 9.97
N THR A 27 5.39 11.20 10.80
CA THR A 27 4.27 12.07 11.24
C THR A 27 4.53 12.80 12.56
N ARG A 28 5.73 12.69 13.15
CA ARG A 28 6.08 13.32 14.44
C ARG A 28 5.89 14.84 14.42
N ASP A 29 6.20 15.49 13.31
CA ASP A 29 6.09 16.96 13.15
C ASP A 29 4.74 17.38 12.57
N LYS A 30 3.68 16.64 12.86
CA LYS A 30 2.31 16.86 12.35
C LYS A 30 2.19 16.76 10.82
N ARG A 31 3.17 16.18 10.14
CA ARG A 31 3.08 15.85 8.73
C ARG A 31 2.11 14.69 8.54
N LYS A 32 1.45 14.65 7.40
CA LYS A 32 0.44 13.63 7.10
C LYS A 32 1.02 12.50 6.27
N ALA A 33 0.64 11.26 6.58
CA ALA A 33 1.00 10.09 5.80
C ALA A 33 -0.23 9.22 5.52
N ILE A 34 -0.25 8.55 4.37
CA ILE A 34 -1.19 7.47 4.07
C ILE A 34 -0.37 6.21 3.85
N ILE A 35 -0.76 5.11 4.52
CA ILE A 35 -0.28 3.76 4.20
C ILE A 35 -1.31 3.12 3.29
N VAL A 36 -0.88 2.67 2.12
CA VAL A 36 -1.69 1.95 1.14
C VAL A 36 -1.21 0.51 1.10
N ASN A 37 -1.99 -0.42 1.63
CA ASN A 37 -1.75 -1.85 1.49
C ASN A 37 -2.61 -2.42 0.36
N ALA A 38 -1.98 -2.89 -0.69
CA ALA A 38 -2.65 -3.44 -1.87
C ALA A 38 -2.48 -4.96 -1.99
N ASP A 39 -2.15 -5.65 -0.90
CA ASP A 39 -2.12 -7.11 -0.87
C ASP A 39 -3.54 -7.65 -0.70
N ASN A 40 -4.13 -8.13 -1.81
CA ASN A 40 -5.45 -8.75 -1.82
C ASN A 40 -5.45 -10.23 -1.41
N SER A 41 -4.26 -10.82 -1.22
CA SER A 41 -4.12 -12.19 -0.72
C SER A 41 -4.11 -12.23 0.81
N VAL A 42 -3.60 -11.16 1.44
CA VAL A 42 -3.58 -10.98 2.89
C VAL A 42 -4.00 -9.56 3.24
N PRO A 43 -5.32 -9.28 3.30
CA PRO A 43 -5.83 -7.97 3.69
C PRO A 43 -5.30 -7.50 5.04
N MET A 44 -4.67 -6.33 5.11
CA MET A 44 -4.05 -5.84 6.33
C MET A 44 -4.93 -4.86 7.12
N LEU A 45 -5.96 -4.25 6.53
CA LEU A 45 -6.87 -3.39 7.28
C LEU A 45 -7.47 -4.08 8.52
N PRO A 46 -8.01 -5.32 8.42
CA PRO A 46 -8.55 -6.01 9.59
C PRO A 46 -7.48 -6.45 10.60
N VAL A 47 -6.21 -6.46 10.21
CA VAL A 47 -5.09 -6.72 11.14
C VAL A 47 -4.71 -5.46 11.91
N TRP A 48 -4.78 -4.30 11.26
CA TRP A 48 -4.42 -3.01 11.86
C TRP A 48 -5.56 -2.40 12.68
N LEU A 49 -6.81 -2.69 12.30
CA LEU A 49 -8.00 -2.05 12.84
C LEU A 49 -9.01 -3.08 13.33
N PRO A 50 -9.64 -2.86 14.49
CA PRO A 50 -10.86 -3.56 14.85
C PRO A 50 -11.93 -3.36 13.76
N GLU A 51 -12.67 -4.41 13.44
CA GLU A 51 -13.66 -4.41 12.35
C GLU A 51 -14.69 -3.26 12.49
N GLN A 52 -15.07 -2.93 13.73
CA GLN A 52 -16.01 -1.86 14.05
C GLN A 52 -15.50 -0.45 13.69
N LEU A 53 -14.20 -0.29 13.47
CA LEU A 53 -13.57 0.97 13.08
C LEU A 53 -13.34 1.08 11.57
N VAL A 54 -13.57 0.02 10.82
CA VAL A 54 -13.45 0.01 9.36
C VAL A 54 -14.81 0.39 8.77
N PRO A 55 -14.93 1.52 8.04
CA PRO A 55 -16.15 1.85 7.33
C PRO A 55 -16.53 0.76 6.32
N ALA A 56 -17.82 0.51 6.13
CA ALA A 56 -18.31 -0.52 5.21
C ALA A 56 -17.86 -0.30 3.74
N ASN A 57 -17.51 0.93 3.38
CA ASN A 57 -17.03 1.32 2.06
C ASN A 57 -15.54 1.69 2.05
N ALA A 58 -14.74 1.17 2.98
CA ALA A 58 -13.32 1.56 3.12
C ALA A 58 -12.37 0.77 2.20
N SER A 59 -12.87 -0.23 1.45
CA SER A 59 -12.00 -1.08 0.65
C SER A 59 -11.31 -0.35 -0.49
N ILE A 60 -10.00 -0.53 -0.58
CA ILE A 60 -9.20 -0.12 -1.74
C ILE A 60 -9.68 -0.76 -3.05
N GLY A 61 -10.25 -1.96 -2.98
CA GLY A 61 -10.80 -2.67 -4.13
C GLY A 61 -11.95 -1.90 -4.81
N GLN A 62 -12.78 -1.19 -4.03
CA GLN A 62 -13.83 -0.34 -4.57
C GLN A 62 -13.25 0.84 -5.35
N VAL A 63 -12.19 1.48 -4.83
CA VAL A 63 -11.49 2.58 -5.52
C VAL A 63 -10.87 2.08 -6.82
N LEU A 64 -10.15 0.97 -6.77
CA LEU A 64 -9.44 0.40 -7.92
C LEU A 64 -10.39 -0.16 -9.01
N SER A 65 -11.65 -0.41 -8.67
CA SER A 65 -12.71 -0.85 -9.59
C SER A 65 -13.56 0.30 -10.13
N SER A 66 -13.29 1.52 -9.74
CA SER A 66 -14.04 2.70 -10.19
C SER A 66 -13.70 3.06 -11.63
N VAL A 67 -14.57 3.81 -12.29
CA VAL A 67 -14.34 4.28 -13.66
C VAL A 67 -13.25 5.36 -13.70
N GLU A 68 -13.21 6.20 -12.65
CA GLU A 68 -12.24 7.29 -12.52
C GLU A 68 -11.83 7.39 -11.04
N ILE A 69 -10.55 7.63 -10.80
CA ILE A 69 -9.99 7.81 -9.46
C ILE A 69 -9.55 9.26 -9.31
N ASP A 70 -10.20 9.96 -8.39
CA ASP A 70 -9.85 11.33 -8.00
C ASP A 70 -9.47 11.41 -6.52
N THR A 71 -9.12 12.60 -6.09
CA THR A 71 -8.75 12.86 -4.68
C THR A 71 -9.92 12.74 -3.71
N ALA A 72 -11.15 13.06 -4.15
CA ALA A 72 -12.32 12.98 -3.30
C ALA A 72 -12.73 11.52 -3.03
N LEU A 73 -12.75 10.69 -4.07
CA LEU A 73 -12.96 9.24 -3.95
C LEU A 73 -11.87 8.61 -3.08
N THR A 74 -10.61 8.93 -3.35
CA THR A 74 -9.49 8.40 -2.56
C THR A 74 -9.60 8.79 -1.09
N ALA A 75 -9.88 10.07 -0.79
CA ALA A 75 -10.03 10.56 0.57
C ALA A 75 -11.19 9.89 1.34
N SER A 76 -12.30 9.59 0.66
CA SER A 76 -13.47 8.93 1.28
C SER A 76 -13.20 7.47 1.71
N HIS A 77 -12.15 6.85 1.18
CA HIS A 77 -11.73 5.49 1.51
C HIS A 77 -10.51 5.43 2.45
N VAL A 78 -10.04 6.58 2.93
CA VAL A 78 -8.97 6.65 3.94
C VAL A 78 -9.57 6.52 5.33
N THR A 79 -9.12 5.52 6.09
CA THR A 79 -9.49 5.36 7.49
C THR A 79 -8.44 5.99 8.38
N VAL A 80 -8.84 6.89 9.28
CA VAL A 80 -7.95 7.58 10.22
C VAL A 80 -8.33 7.21 11.65
N LEU A 81 -7.36 6.78 12.44
CA LEU A 81 -7.56 6.50 13.87
C LEU A 81 -7.42 7.76 14.71
N LYS A 82 -8.30 7.95 15.70
CA LYS A 82 -8.18 9.06 16.67
C LYS A 82 -6.83 9.10 17.38
N ALA A 83 -6.25 7.93 17.68
CA ALA A 83 -4.95 7.82 18.32
C ALA A 83 -3.77 8.25 17.43
N TYR A 84 -3.96 8.24 16.10
CA TYR A 84 -2.95 8.61 15.09
C TYR A 84 -3.55 9.52 14.03
N PRO A 85 -3.92 10.77 14.38
CA PRO A 85 -4.73 11.65 13.52
C PRO A 85 -4.01 12.11 12.24
N PHE A 86 -2.72 11.86 12.12
CA PHE A 86 -1.91 12.20 10.94
C PHE A 86 -1.57 10.98 10.08
N ILE A 87 -2.08 9.79 10.43
CA ILE A 87 -1.88 8.56 9.65
C ILE A 87 -3.20 8.06 9.11
N GLY A 88 -3.33 8.05 7.79
CA GLY A 88 -4.41 7.41 7.07
C GLY A 88 -4.04 5.98 6.68
N LEU A 89 -5.02 5.09 6.66
CA LEU A 89 -4.88 3.69 6.27
C LEU A 89 -5.82 3.40 5.12
N MET A 90 -5.33 2.73 4.09
CA MET A 90 -6.10 2.19 2.98
C MET A 90 -5.70 0.73 2.74
N GLY A 91 -6.67 -0.12 2.46
CA GLY A 91 -6.41 -1.53 2.17
C GLY A 91 -7.68 -2.30 1.87
N TYR A 92 -7.55 -3.58 1.65
CA TYR A 92 -8.67 -4.50 1.50
C TYR A 92 -9.31 -4.79 2.85
N CYS A 93 -10.65 -4.98 2.85
CA CYS A 93 -11.44 -5.28 4.04
C CYS A 93 -11.44 -6.77 4.39
N ALA A 94 -11.98 -7.08 5.58
CA ALA A 94 -12.15 -8.47 6.03
C ALA A 94 -13.01 -9.28 5.06
N GLY A 95 -12.57 -10.52 4.76
CA GLY A 95 -13.29 -11.42 3.85
C GLY A 95 -13.06 -11.16 2.36
N GLU A 96 -12.39 -10.07 1.99
CA GLU A 96 -12.02 -9.82 0.60
C GLU A 96 -10.80 -10.67 0.19
N ASN A 97 -10.74 -11.01 -1.08
CA ASN A 97 -9.72 -11.88 -1.67
C ASN A 97 -9.50 -11.48 -3.15
N PRO A 98 -8.53 -12.09 -3.86
CA PRO A 98 -8.24 -11.73 -5.25
C PRO A 98 -9.40 -11.80 -6.23
N LEU A 99 -10.50 -12.52 -5.89
CA LEU A 99 -11.69 -12.66 -6.74
C LEU A 99 -12.84 -11.72 -6.33
N SER A 100 -12.66 -10.93 -5.27
CA SER A 100 -13.71 -10.01 -4.78
C SER A 100 -13.98 -8.84 -5.70
N TYR A 101 -13.02 -8.49 -6.54
CA TYR A 101 -13.07 -7.36 -7.46
C TYR A 101 -12.61 -7.76 -8.86
N PRO A 102 -12.98 -7.00 -9.90
CA PRO A 102 -12.40 -7.17 -11.23
C PRO A 102 -10.88 -7.05 -11.22
N GLU A 103 -10.23 -7.57 -12.26
CA GLU A 103 -8.79 -7.43 -12.43
C GLU A 103 -8.39 -5.94 -12.44
N ILE A 104 -7.44 -5.60 -11.57
CA ILE A 104 -6.95 -4.24 -11.42
C ILE A 104 -6.11 -3.89 -12.66
N LYS A 105 -6.43 -2.76 -13.28
CA LYS A 105 -5.62 -2.22 -14.38
C LYS A 105 -4.46 -1.39 -13.83
N TYR A 106 -3.35 -1.40 -14.54
CA TYR A 106 -2.15 -0.63 -14.18
C TYR A 106 -2.45 0.87 -13.98
N ASP A 107 -3.19 1.48 -14.91
CA ASP A 107 -3.55 2.89 -14.86
C ASP A 107 -4.35 3.25 -13.60
N MET A 108 -5.19 2.32 -13.12
CA MET A 108 -5.97 2.53 -11.90
C MET A 108 -5.07 2.50 -10.66
N ALA A 109 -4.07 1.61 -10.64
CA ALA A 109 -3.08 1.59 -9.56
C ALA A 109 -2.28 2.89 -9.51
N VAL A 110 -1.77 3.36 -10.65
CA VAL A 110 -1.07 4.66 -10.76
C VAL A 110 -2.00 5.81 -10.38
N GLY A 111 -3.25 5.81 -10.86
CA GLY A 111 -4.27 6.82 -10.55
C GLY A 111 -4.49 6.97 -9.04
N LEU A 112 -4.62 5.85 -8.32
CA LEU A 112 -4.76 5.85 -6.87
C LEU A 112 -3.53 6.42 -6.16
N ILE A 113 -2.32 5.99 -6.56
CA ILE A 113 -1.06 6.48 -5.99
C ILE A 113 -0.95 8.00 -6.17
N MET A 114 -1.25 8.49 -7.37
CA MET A 114 -1.20 9.91 -7.67
C MET A 114 -2.29 10.72 -6.97
N ALA A 115 -3.50 10.17 -6.82
CA ALA A 115 -4.56 10.82 -6.05
C ALA A 115 -4.22 10.90 -4.56
N ALA A 116 -3.70 9.81 -3.97
CA ALA A 116 -3.22 9.79 -2.59
C ALA A 116 -2.09 10.81 -2.35
N SER A 117 -1.17 10.97 -3.32
CA SER A 117 -0.04 11.90 -3.21
C SER A 117 -0.45 13.38 -3.14
N LYS A 118 -1.66 13.72 -3.55
CA LYS A 118 -2.22 15.07 -3.45
C LYS A 118 -2.84 15.37 -2.09
N LEU A 119 -3.08 14.35 -1.26
CA LEU A 119 -3.79 14.49 0.02
C LEU A 119 -2.86 14.66 1.24
N VAL A 120 -1.61 14.22 1.13
CA VAL A 120 -0.69 14.08 2.27
C VAL A 120 0.74 14.49 1.93
N ASP A 121 1.63 14.46 2.93
CA ASP A 121 3.07 14.71 2.74
C ASP A 121 3.83 13.44 2.34
N PHE A 122 3.35 12.27 2.77
CA PHE A 122 3.97 10.97 2.49
C PHE A 122 2.92 9.93 2.08
N VAL A 123 3.20 9.21 1.00
CA VAL A 123 2.48 8.00 0.63
C VAL A 123 3.41 6.81 0.84
N ILE A 124 3.02 5.88 1.68
CA ILE A 124 3.78 4.65 1.97
C ILE A 124 3.03 3.48 1.32
N LEU A 125 3.63 2.88 0.31
CA LEU A 125 3.04 1.79 -0.45
C LEU A 125 3.55 0.46 0.12
N ASP A 126 2.70 -0.25 0.87
CA ASP A 126 2.97 -1.58 1.41
C ASP A 126 2.61 -2.64 0.36
N CYS A 127 3.60 -3.04 -0.42
CA CYS A 127 3.40 -3.90 -1.58
C CYS A 127 3.31 -5.38 -1.22
N SER A 128 2.50 -6.11 -1.99
CA SER A 128 2.55 -7.56 -2.02
C SER A 128 3.95 -8.06 -2.39
N SER A 129 4.29 -9.24 -1.92
CA SER A 129 5.57 -9.88 -2.30
C SER A 129 5.57 -10.44 -3.73
N THR A 130 4.42 -10.42 -4.42
CA THR A 130 4.31 -10.93 -5.79
C THR A 130 4.25 -9.80 -6.80
N MET A 131 4.97 -9.96 -7.93
CA MET A 131 4.91 -9.03 -9.06
C MET A 131 3.66 -9.25 -9.94
N THR A 132 2.93 -10.34 -9.73
CA THR A 132 1.66 -10.62 -10.43
C THR A 132 0.51 -9.74 -9.93
N ASN A 133 0.61 -9.19 -8.72
CA ASN A 133 -0.28 -8.12 -8.28
C ASN A 133 0.17 -6.83 -8.99
N VAL A 134 -0.62 -6.35 -9.93
CA VAL A 134 -0.30 -5.19 -10.80
C VAL A 134 0.00 -3.91 -10.01
N PHE A 135 -0.50 -3.79 -8.79
CA PHE A 135 -0.19 -2.65 -7.92
C PHE A 135 1.29 -2.61 -7.52
N THR A 136 1.95 -3.77 -7.38
CA THR A 136 3.36 -3.83 -7.00
C THR A 136 4.29 -3.17 -8.03
N PRO A 137 4.28 -3.53 -9.33
CA PRO A 137 5.08 -2.84 -10.33
C PRO A 137 4.70 -1.35 -10.44
N ALA A 138 3.41 -1.00 -10.43
CA ALA A 138 2.98 0.40 -10.46
C ALA A 138 3.54 1.21 -9.28
N ALA A 139 3.57 0.62 -8.08
CA ALA A 139 4.13 1.25 -6.88
C ALA A 139 5.66 1.41 -6.97
N ILE A 140 6.37 0.43 -7.54
CA ILE A 140 7.83 0.50 -7.71
C ILE A 140 8.19 1.62 -8.70
N GLU A 141 7.50 1.72 -9.83
CA GLU A 141 7.75 2.75 -10.84
C GLU A 141 7.32 4.15 -10.38
N SER A 142 6.27 4.26 -9.57
CA SER A 142 5.80 5.56 -9.04
C SER A 142 6.58 6.05 -7.82
N GLY A 143 7.40 5.19 -7.21
CA GLY A 143 8.08 5.47 -5.96
C GLY A 143 9.28 6.42 -6.11
N ASP A 144 9.32 7.50 -5.33
CA ASP A 144 10.54 8.33 -5.18
C ASP A 144 11.65 7.59 -4.43
N LEU A 145 11.28 6.60 -3.64
CA LEU A 145 12.18 5.74 -2.87
C LEU A 145 11.60 4.33 -2.78
N VAL A 146 12.40 3.33 -3.16
CA VAL A 146 12.03 1.92 -3.01
C VAL A 146 12.85 1.30 -1.88
N VAL A 147 12.18 0.89 -0.80
CA VAL A 147 12.77 0.17 0.33
C VAL A 147 12.53 -1.32 0.15
N ARG A 148 13.61 -2.09 0.10
CA ARG A 148 13.57 -3.55 -0.04
C ARG A 148 13.79 -4.21 1.31
N ILE A 149 12.83 -5.03 1.78
CA ILE A 149 12.93 -5.75 3.05
C ILE A 149 12.93 -7.25 2.79
N LEU A 150 13.95 -7.92 3.27
CA LEU A 150 14.16 -9.35 3.05
C LEU A 150 14.31 -10.07 4.38
N THR A 151 13.89 -11.33 4.44
CA THR A 151 14.26 -12.21 5.55
C THR A 151 15.78 -12.52 5.48
N PRO A 152 16.50 -12.54 6.63
CA PRO A 152 17.95 -12.79 6.65
C PRO A 152 18.25 -14.30 6.56
N ASP A 153 17.72 -14.94 5.53
CA ASP A 153 17.85 -16.38 5.30
C ASP A 153 18.04 -16.69 3.80
N LEU A 154 18.26 -17.98 3.49
CA LEU A 154 18.43 -18.42 2.10
C LEU A 154 17.19 -18.15 1.24
N LYS A 155 15.98 -18.19 1.82
CA LYS A 155 14.73 -17.91 1.08
C LYS A 155 14.69 -16.44 0.65
N GLY A 156 15.05 -15.52 1.55
CA GLY A 156 15.15 -14.09 1.22
C GLY A 156 16.17 -13.80 0.13
N ILE A 157 17.33 -14.46 0.18
CA ILE A 157 18.37 -14.33 -0.85
C ILE A 157 17.88 -14.86 -2.20
N HIS A 158 17.27 -16.04 -2.23
CA HIS A 158 16.72 -16.61 -3.45
C HIS A 158 15.56 -15.79 -4.01
N TYR A 159 14.70 -15.27 -3.14
CA TYR A 159 13.64 -14.35 -3.52
C TYR A 159 14.21 -13.12 -4.25
N LEU A 160 15.21 -12.47 -3.66
CA LEU A 160 15.86 -11.31 -4.27
C LEU A 160 16.46 -11.65 -5.65
N LYS A 161 17.22 -12.75 -5.75
CA LYS A 161 17.83 -13.18 -7.02
C LYS A 161 16.78 -13.46 -8.11
N ALA A 162 15.66 -14.08 -7.75
CA ALA A 162 14.58 -14.39 -8.69
C ALA A 162 13.85 -13.13 -9.22
N HIS A 163 13.73 -12.09 -8.39
CA HIS A 163 13.00 -10.88 -8.74
C HIS A 163 13.90 -9.74 -9.25
N GLN A 164 15.23 -9.83 -9.05
CA GLN A 164 16.16 -8.79 -9.48
C GLN A 164 16.07 -8.47 -10.98
N PRO A 165 15.92 -9.46 -11.90
CA PRO A 165 15.77 -9.15 -13.33
C PRO A 165 14.52 -8.33 -13.67
N LEU A 166 13.46 -8.44 -12.84
CA LEU A 166 12.21 -7.71 -13.03
C LEU A 166 12.30 -6.24 -12.59
N LEU A 167 13.41 -5.87 -11.95
CA LEU A 167 13.67 -4.54 -11.40
C LEU A 167 14.85 -3.84 -12.08
N ALA A 168 15.42 -4.46 -13.11
CA ALA A 168 16.66 -3.96 -13.73
C ALA A 168 16.47 -2.64 -14.49
N ASP A 169 15.24 -2.32 -14.87
CA ASP A 169 14.88 -1.13 -15.64
C ASP A 169 14.09 -0.09 -14.80
N SER A 170 14.03 -0.23 -13.46
CA SER A 170 13.28 0.66 -12.56
C SER A 170 14.18 1.44 -11.60
#